data_57c3499049ed1a4c7e2d228d987bc1a3
#
_entry.id   57c3499049ed1a4c7e2d228d987bc1a3
#
_cell.length_a   1.000
_cell.length_b   1.000
_cell.length_c   1.000
_cell.angle_alpha   90.00
_cell.angle_beta   90.00
_cell.angle_gamma   90.00
#
_symmetry.space_group_name_H-M   'P 1'
#
loop_
_entity.id
_entity.type
_entity.pdbx_description
1 polymer ?
#
loop_
_entity_poly.entity_id
_entity_poly.type
_entity_poly.pdbx_seq_one_letter_code
_entity_poly.pdbx_strand_id
1 'polypeptide(L)'
;MKALLVLGLLAAVGYFVFHNGEDLDWRSLSASLTAPVQRIARHDSSDGLIHTGAACPPSHASGDAAVQFSTSPDGQAEALVLSVIDGAHTELDVAAYELTNARIAEHLIARARAGVQVRVVLDRSQLDGRASKLSRLAAAGIPVRIDLAVPLMHDKLIVADGDTTQTGSMNYTQAGAHRNAENVLVVWHHPELATAARAAWTRLWEESQPWTPG
;
A
#
# COMPACT_ATOMS: atom_id res chain seq x y z
N MET A 1 9.42 5.97 -32.06
CA MET A 1 8.06 6.24 -31.55
C MET A 1 8.00 7.19 -30.35
N LYS A 2 8.98 7.22 -29.42
CA LYS A 2 8.96 8.15 -28.27
C LYS A 2 9.12 9.65 -28.64
N ALA A 3 9.86 9.97 -29.68
CA ALA A 3 10.06 11.36 -30.12
C ALA A 3 8.80 12.00 -30.75
N LEU A 4 7.95 11.23 -31.38
CA LEU A 4 6.69 11.71 -31.98
C LEU A 4 5.62 12.04 -30.92
N LEU A 5 5.61 11.34 -29.77
CA LEU A 5 4.71 11.62 -28.66
C LEU A 5 5.04 12.93 -27.93
N VAL A 6 6.32 13.23 -27.76
CA VAL A 6 6.78 14.49 -27.13
C VAL A 6 6.48 15.68 -28.01
N LEU A 7 6.67 15.57 -29.34
CA LEU A 7 6.32 16.63 -30.29
C LEU A 7 4.79 16.88 -30.34
N GLY A 8 3.97 15.84 -30.24
CA GLY A 8 2.52 15.96 -30.18
C GLY A 8 2.03 16.69 -28.92
N LEU A 9 2.66 16.42 -27.77
CA LEU A 9 2.30 17.06 -26.50
C LEU A 9 2.70 18.56 -26.50
N LEU A 10 3.87 18.90 -27.03
CA LEU A 10 4.33 20.28 -27.16
C LEU A 10 3.49 21.11 -28.16
N ALA A 11 3.01 20.47 -29.25
CA ALA A 11 2.10 21.10 -30.17
C ALA A 11 0.72 21.35 -29.60
N ALA A 12 0.18 20.40 -28.77
CA ALA A 12 -1.10 20.57 -28.09
C ALA A 12 -1.07 21.66 -27.03
N VAL A 13 0.01 21.77 -26.27
CA VAL A 13 0.21 22.84 -25.27
C VAL A 13 0.37 24.20 -25.96
N GLY A 14 1.14 24.25 -27.04
CA GLY A 14 1.32 25.48 -27.83
C GLY A 14 0.00 25.96 -28.47
N TYR A 15 -0.82 25.06 -28.99
CA TYR A 15 -2.13 25.36 -29.56
C TYR A 15 -3.11 25.89 -28.49
N PHE A 16 -3.11 25.32 -27.32
CA PHE A 16 -3.99 25.73 -26.20
C PHE A 16 -3.63 27.15 -25.71
N VAL A 17 -2.34 27.46 -25.56
CA VAL A 17 -1.86 28.77 -25.11
C VAL A 17 -2.15 29.84 -26.17
N PHE A 18 -1.99 29.50 -27.46
CA PHE A 18 -2.22 30.46 -28.58
C PHE A 18 -3.71 30.82 -28.79
N HIS A 19 -4.63 29.88 -28.46
CA HIS A 19 -6.06 30.11 -28.70
C HIS A 19 -6.82 30.76 -27.52
N ASN A 20 -6.32 30.69 -26.30
CA ASN A 20 -6.99 31.23 -25.12
C ASN A 20 -6.52 32.61 -24.68
N GLY A 21 -5.52 33.21 -25.35
CA GLY A 21 -5.16 34.64 -25.22
C GLY A 21 -4.75 35.10 -23.82
N GLU A 22 -4.42 34.17 -22.89
CA GLU A 22 -3.92 34.52 -21.57
C GLU A 22 -2.40 34.42 -21.55
N ASP A 23 -1.72 35.50 -21.24
CA ASP A 23 -0.28 35.52 -20.96
C ASP A 23 0.04 34.73 -19.72
N LEU A 24 0.44 33.47 -19.88
CA LEU A 24 0.93 32.64 -18.77
C LEU A 24 2.30 33.19 -18.34
N ASP A 25 2.34 33.91 -17.23
CA ASP A 25 3.58 34.35 -16.60
C ASP A 25 4.32 33.18 -15.95
N TRP A 26 5.23 32.58 -16.69
CA TRP A 26 6.09 31.47 -16.23
C TRP A 26 6.95 31.81 -15.01
N ARG A 27 7.17 33.11 -14.72
CA ARG A 27 7.93 33.53 -13.54
C ARG A 27 7.10 33.39 -12.26
N SER A 28 5.80 33.59 -12.33
CA SER A 28 4.89 33.38 -11.19
C SER A 28 4.70 31.90 -10.89
N LEU A 29 4.66 31.02 -11.90
CA LEU A 29 4.57 29.56 -11.74
C LEU A 29 5.84 28.95 -11.15
N SER A 30 7.01 29.42 -11.55
CA SER A 30 8.28 28.93 -11.00
C SER A 30 8.46 29.34 -9.51
N ALA A 31 7.99 30.51 -9.12
CA ALA A 31 8.03 30.95 -7.73
C ALA A 31 7.07 30.14 -6.82
N SER A 32 5.93 29.71 -7.37
CA SER A 32 4.96 28.88 -6.61
C SER A 32 5.41 27.42 -6.42
N LEU A 33 6.24 26.89 -7.32
CA LEU A 33 6.75 25.52 -7.25
C LEU A 33 7.95 25.37 -6.31
N THR A 34 8.66 26.45 -6.00
CA THR A 34 9.83 26.43 -5.11
C THR A 34 9.53 26.79 -3.64
N ALA A 35 8.36 27.35 -3.37
CA ALA A 35 8.00 27.82 -2.03
C ALA A 35 7.62 26.74 -0.99
N PRO A 36 7.07 25.56 -1.34
CA PRO A 36 6.62 24.61 -0.31
C PRO A 36 7.71 23.76 0.31
N VAL A 37 8.84 23.51 -0.40
CA VAL A 37 9.85 22.55 0.08
C VAL A 37 10.67 23.09 1.26
N GLN A 38 10.84 24.39 1.40
CA GLN A 38 11.62 24.97 2.49
C GLN A 38 10.84 25.18 3.79
N ARG A 39 9.49 25.09 3.80
CA ARG A 39 8.70 25.24 5.02
C ARG A 39 8.47 23.96 5.80
N ILE A 40 8.68 22.80 5.17
CA ILE A 40 8.56 21.50 5.87
C ILE A 40 9.79 21.23 6.75
N ALA A 41 10.93 21.89 6.50
CA ALA A 41 12.18 21.69 7.24
C ALA A 41 12.31 22.52 8.53
N ARG A 42 11.29 23.27 8.97
CA ARG A 42 11.33 24.07 10.19
C ARG A 42 10.07 23.91 11.06
N HIS A 43 9.69 22.68 11.31
CA HIS A 43 8.85 22.40 12.49
C HIS A 43 9.70 21.63 13.48
N ASP A 44 9.76 22.20 14.64
CA ASP A 44 10.53 21.90 15.83
C ASP A 44 10.80 20.40 16.04
N SER A 45 12.05 20.11 16.37
CA SER A 45 12.60 18.83 16.69
C SER A 45 12.07 18.33 18.04
N SER A 46 10.99 17.56 17.97
CA SER A 46 10.67 16.54 18.96
C SER A 46 9.88 15.41 18.30
N ASP A 47 10.59 14.34 18.04
CA ASP A 47 10.11 12.96 17.94
C ASP A 47 9.16 12.55 16.81
N GLY A 48 9.53 12.81 15.56
CA GLY A 48 9.01 12.09 14.40
C GLY A 48 10.14 11.33 13.70
N LEU A 49 10.51 10.16 14.19
CA LEU A 49 11.58 9.33 13.62
C LEU A 49 11.10 8.68 12.32
N ILE A 50 11.59 9.18 11.18
CA ILE A 50 11.55 8.43 9.92
C ILE A 50 12.69 7.41 9.97
N HIS A 51 12.36 6.15 10.21
CA HIS A 51 13.33 5.07 10.17
C HIS A 51 13.39 4.44 8.77
N THR A 52 14.52 4.63 8.10
CA THR A 52 14.86 3.88 6.90
C THR A 52 15.69 2.67 7.30
N GLY A 53 15.18 1.46 7.09
CA GLY A 53 16.03 0.28 7.00
C GLY A 53 15.96 -0.80 8.06
N ALA A 54 15.13 -0.75 9.08
CA ALA A 54 14.98 -1.89 9.99
C ALA A 54 13.51 -2.30 10.08
N ALA A 55 13.23 -3.55 9.75
CA ALA A 55 11.89 -4.14 9.84
C ALA A 55 11.57 -4.59 11.28
N CYS A 56 11.80 -3.73 12.26
CA CYS A 56 11.26 -3.93 13.59
C CYS A 56 10.16 -2.89 13.82
N PRO A 57 9.01 -3.27 14.40
CA PRO A 57 8.09 -2.27 14.90
C PRO A 57 8.86 -1.32 15.82
N PRO A 58 8.59 -0.02 15.76
CA PRO A 58 9.23 0.90 16.68
C PRO A 58 8.96 0.43 18.11
N SER A 59 10.01 0.24 18.90
CA SER A 59 9.89 -0.15 20.30
C SER A 59 9.43 1.07 21.13
N HIS A 60 8.23 1.57 20.82
CA HIS A 60 7.61 2.63 21.61
C HIS A 60 6.76 2.00 22.70
N ALA A 61 7.19 2.17 23.93
CA ALA A 61 6.45 1.79 25.13
C ALA A 61 5.18 2.66 25.36
N SER A 62 4.93 3.62 24.47
CA SER A 62 3.82 4.57 24.56
C SER A 62 3.18 4.71 23.17
N GLY A 63 2.24 4.07 22.76
CA GLY A 63 1.44 4.14 21.53
C GLY A 63 1.50 5.41 20.64
N ASP A 64 2.65 6.05 20.53
CA ASP A 64 2.88 7.24 19.73
C ASP A 64 2.89 6.87 18.25
N ALA A 65 2.23 7.69 17.43
CA ALA A 65 2.20 7.51 15.99
C ALA A 65 3.62 7.55 15.40
N ALA A 66 3.98 6.57 14.60
CA ALA A 66 5.27 6.50 13.93
C ALA A 66 5.09 6.13 12.45
N VAL A 67 5.99 6.59 11.61
CA VAL A 67 5.99 6.31 10.17
C VAL A 67 7.27 5.57 9.80
N GLN A 68 7.13 4.45 9.10
CA GLN A 68 8.25 3.72 8.52
C GLN A 68 8.10 3.60 7.01
N PHE A 69 9.20 3.72 6.30
CA PHE A 69 9.27 3.58 4.86
C PHE A 69 10.39 2.61 4.49
N SER A 70 10.11 1.72 3.55
CA SER A 70 11.12 0.79 3.03
C SER A 70 10.92 0.56 1.54
N THR A 71 11.96 0.06 0.89
CA THR A 71 11.96 -0.23 -0.55
C THR A 71 12.38 -1.66 -0.83
N SER A 72 12.21 -2.12 -2.07
CA SER A 72 12.81 -3.31 -2.67
C SER A 72 13.48 -2.93 -4.00
N PRO A 73 14.44 -3.72 -4.51
CA PRO A 73 14.94 -4.98 -3.96
C PRO A 73 15.97 -4.81 -2.83
N ASP A 74 16.60 -3.65 -2.71
CA ASP A 74 17.77 -3.43 -1.83
C ASP A 74 17.39 -3.00 -0.39
N GLY A 75 16.10 -2.74 -0.16
CA GLY A 75 15.56 -2.42 1.16
C GLY A 75 14.96 -3.64 1.85
N GLN A 76 14.15 -3.38 2.86
CA GLN A 76 13.48 -4.41 3.66
C GLN A 76 11.95 -4.31 3.55
N ALA A 77 11.43 -4.05 2.36
CA ALA A 77 10.00 -3.86 2.14
C ALA A 77 9.16 -5.08 2.60
N GLU A 78 9.59 -6.32 2.26
CA GLU A 78 8.93 -7.53 2.75
C GLU A 78 8.96 -7.63 4.26
N ALA A 79 10.13 -7.39 4.87
CA ALA A 79 10.27 -7.49 6.31
C ALA A 79 9.40 -6.46 7.05
N LEU A 80 9.22 -5.26 6.48
CA LEU A 80 8.32 -4.25 7.02
C LEU A 80 6.84 -4.68 6.93
N VAL A 81 6.41 -5.31 5.82
CA VAL A 81 5.07 -5.91 5.72
C VAL A 81 4.88 -7.01 6.75
N LEU A 82 5.87 -7.90 6.90
CA LEU A 82 5.82 -8.99 7.88
C LEU A 82 5.74 -8.46 9.31
N SER A 83 6.42 -7.36 9.64
CA SER A 83 6.35 -6.77 10.99
C SER A 83 4.96 -6.26 11.33
N VAL A 84 4.20 -5.72 10.35
CA VAL A 84 2.79 -5.34 10.54
C VAL A 84 1.93 -6.58 10.80
N ILE A 85 2.12 -7.64 10.00
CA ILE A 85 1.35 -8.88 10.17
C ILE A 85 1.64 -9.51 11.54
N ASP A 86 2.91 -9.64 11.90
CA ASP A 86 3.34 -10.27 13.16
C ASP A 86 2.94 -9.46 14.40
N GLY A 87 2.90 -8.14 14.26
CA GLY A 87 2.50 -7.22 15.33
C GLY A 87 0.99 -7.20 15.62
N ALA A 88 0.17 -7.74 14.75
CA ALA A 88 -1.28 -7.73 14.96
C ALA A 88 -1.72 -8.67 16.09
N HIS A 89 -2.62 -8.22 16.94
CA HIS A 89 -3.11 -8.94 18.12
C HIS A 89 -4.59 -9.33 18.04
N THR A 90 -5.39 -8.55 17.33
CA THR A 90 -6.86 -8.72 17.28
C THR A 90 -7.38 -8.96 15.87
N GLU A 91 -6.96 -8.15 14.89
CA GLU A 91 -7.50 -8.23 13.53
C GLU A 91 -6.50 -7.78 12.47
N LEU A 92 -6.63 -8.38 11.27
CA LEU A 92 -5.90 -8.05 10.05
C LEU A 92 -6.86 -8.01 8.87
N ASP A 93 -7.03 -6.83 8.29
CA ASP A 93 -7.78 -6.60 7.06
C ASP A 93 -6.81 -6.38 5.91
N VAL A 94 -6.81 -7.29 4.96
CA VAL A 94 -5.84 -7.30 3.85
C VAL A 94 -6.56 -7.12 2.52
N ALA A 95 -6.11 -6.18 1.68
CA ALA A 95 -6.47 -6.10 0.28
C ALA A 95 -5.21 -6.24 -0.58
N ALA A 96 -5.22 -7.18 -1.53
CA ALA A 96 -4.06 -7.49 -2.34
C ALA A 96 -4.41 -7.74 -3.80
N TYR A 97 -3.82 -6.95 -4.69
CA TYR A 97 -3.85 -7.25 -6.12
C TYR A 97 -3.25 -8.65 -6.40
N GLU A 98 -2.04 -8.89 -5.92
CA GLU A 98 -1.38 -10.19 -6.02
C GLU A 98 -0.87 -10.65 -4.66
N LEU A 99 -1.22 -11.87 -4.27
CA LEU A 99 -0.70 -12.54 -3.08
C LEU A 99 -0.18 -13.93 -3.49
N THR A 100 1.09 -13.96 -3.91
CA THR A 100 1.78 -15.18 -4.35
C THR A 100 3.00 -15.51 -3.49
N ASN A 101 3.42 -14.59 -2.61
CA ASN A 101 4.53 -14.79 -1.70
C ASN A 101 4.14 -15.78 -0.59
N ALA A 102 4.86 -16.91 -0.53
CA ALA A 102 4.58 -17.97 0.43
C ALA A 102 4.81 -17.51 1.87
N ARG A 103 5.84 -16.69 2.10
CA ARG A 103 6.22 -16.21 3.44
C ARG A 103 5.15 -15.28 4.01
N ILE A 104 4.66 -14.32 3.22
CA ILE A 104 3.55 -13.45 3.64
C ILE A 104 2.29 -14.28 3.97
N ALA A 105 1.93 -15.24 3.11
CA ALA A 105 0.80 -16.12 3.37
C ALA A 105 0.97 -16.98 4.64
N GLU A 106 2.18 -17.47 4.93
CA GLU A 106 2.48 -18.22 6.14
C GLU A 106 2.31 -17.39 7.41
N HIS A 107 2.75 -16.13 7.40
CA HIS A 107 2.58 -15.22 8.52
C HIS A 107 1.10 -14.88 8.76
N LEU A 108 0.31 -14.61 7.70
CA LEU A 108 -1.15 -14.44 7.84
C LEU A 108 -1.82 -15.67 8.45
N ILE A 109 -1.46 -16.88 7.99
CA ILE A 109 -1.97 -18.14 8.52
C ILE A 109 -1.55 -18.34 9.99
N ALA A 110 -0.31 -18.01 10.34
CA ALA A 110 0.19 -18.10 11.70
C ALA A 110 -0.61 -17.18 12.65
N ARG A 111 -0.91 -15.94 12.21
CA ARG A 111 -1.73 -15.03 13.02
C ARG A 111 -3.17 -15.52 13.17
N ALA A 112 -3.78 -16.01 12.10
CA ALA A 112 -5.12 -16.61 12.17
C ALA A 112 -5.17 -17.78 13.17
N ARG A 113 -4.16 -18.66 13.16
CA ARG A 113 -4.03 -19.77 14.12
C ARG A 113 -3.80 -19.30 15.56
N ALA A 114 -3.19 -18.13 15.73
CA ALA A 114 -3.00 -17.49 17.04
C ALA A 114 -4.26 -16.78 17.55
N GLY A 115 -5.38 -16.82 16.80
CA GLY A 115 -6.66 -16.23 17.19
C GLY A 115 -6.90 -14.80 16.66
N VAL A 116 -5.99 -14.25 15.84
CA VAL A 116 -6.21 -12.97 15.18
C VAL A 116 -7.28 -13.14 14.10
N GLN A 117 -8.23 -12.23 14.02
CA GLN A 117 -9.23 -12.21 12.96
C GLN A 117 -8.60 -11.72 11.64
N VAL A 118 -8.21 -12.64 10.78
CA VAL A 118 -7.64 -12.31 9.45
C VAL A 118 -8.73 -12.40 8.40
N ARG A 119 -8.85 -11.35 7.55
CA ARG A 119 -9.77 -11.30 6.40
C ARG A 119 -9.01 -10.81 5.19
N VAL A 120 -9.28 -11.38 4.01
CA VAL A 120 -8.51 -11.08 2.80
C VAL A 120 -9.43 -10.81 1.61
N VAL A 121 -9.23 -9.69 0.92
CA VAL A 121 -9.79 -9.40 -0.40
C VAL A 121 -8.69 -9.53 -1.43
N LEU A 122 -8.94 -10.29 -2.50
CA LEU A 122 -8.01 -10.46 -3.61
C LEU A 122 -8.64 -10.02 -4.92
N ASP A 123 -7.80 -9.57 -5.86
CA ASP A 123 -8.21 -9.29 -7.22
C ASP A 123 -8.64 -10.57 -7.95
N ARG A 124 -9.53 -10.41 -8.95
CA ARG A 124 -10.02 -11.52 -9.79
C ARG A 124 -8.91 -12.34 -10.47
N SER A 125 -7.78 -11.72 -10.79
CA SER A 125 -6.63 -12.41 -11.39
C SER A 125 -6.07 -13.54 -10.52
N GLN A 126 -6.38 -13.52 -9.22
CA GLN A 126 -5.92 -14.55 -8.29
C GLN A 126 -6.72 -15.87 -8.39
N LEU A 127 -7.86 -15.88 -9.09
CA LEU A 127 -8.63 -17.11 -9.36
C LEU A 127 -7.86 -18.09 -10.26
N ASP A 128 -7.21 -17.58 -11.30
CA ASP A 128 -6.52 -18.40 -12.31
C ASP A 128 -5.01 -18.48 -12.08
N GLY A 129 -4.50 -17.72 -11.11
CA GLY A 129 -3.09 -17.63 -10.81
C GLY A 129 -2.52 -18.89 -10.15
N ARG A 130 -1.74 -19.72 -10.89
CA ARG A 130 -1.11 -20.94 -10.33
C ARG A 130 -0.26 -20.68 -9.09
N ALA A 131 0.31 -19.50 -8.95
CA ALA A 131 1.13 -19.11 -7.80
C ALA A 131 0.30 -18.50 -6.66
N SER A 132 -0.97 -18.17 -6.90
CA SER A 132 -1.88 -17.57 -5.92
C SER A 132 -1.93 -18.36 -4.62
N LYS A 133 -1.97 -17.68 -3.49
CA LYS A 133 -2.12 -18.30 -2.16
C LYS A 133 -3.58 -18.38 -1.70
N LEU A 134 -4.52 -18.03 -2.56
CA LEU A 134 -5.96 -18.08 -2.33
C LEU A 134 -6.41 -19.38 -1.64
N SER A 135 -6.19 -20.51 -2.30
CA SER A 135 -6.59 -21.83 -1.78
C SER A 135 -5.91 -22.17 -0.46
N ARG A 136 -4.65 -21.75 -0.27
CA ARG A 136 -3.90 -22.00 0.98
C ARG A 136 -4.45 -21.19 2.14
N LEU A 137 -4.81 -19.93 1.93
CA LEU A 137 -5.43 -19.09 2.94
C LEU A 137 -6.80 -19.63 3.35
N ALA A 138 -7.65 -19.96 2.37
CA ALA A 138 -8.98 -20.50 2.63
C ALA A 138 -8.92 -21.87 3.33
N ALA A 139 -7.99 -22.76 2.95
CA ALA A 139 -7.77 -24.05 3.62
C ALA A 139 -7.30 -23.88 5.07
N ALA A 140 -6.72 -22.74 5.43
CA ALA A 140 -6.37 -22.40 6.80
C ALA A 140 -7.54 -21.77 7.59
N GLY A 141 -8.73 -21.66 6.98
CA GLY A 141 -9.92 -21.08 7.60
C GLY A 141 -9.99 -19.57 7.54
N ILE A 142 -9.11 -18.91 6.79
CA ILE A 142 -9.15 -17.46 6.59
C ILE A 142 -10.27 -17.14 5.59
N PRO A 143 -11.25 -16.29 5.95
CA PRO A 143 -12.24 -15.78 5.00
C PRO A 143 -11.53 -15.00 3.87
N VAL A 144 -11.71 -15.48 2.62
CA VAL A 144 -11.19 -14.81 1.41
C VAL A 144 -12.36 -14.42 0.52
N ARG A 145 -12.29 -13.22 -0.01
CA ARG A 145 -13.25 -12.72 -1.01
C ARG A 145 -12.51 -12.28 -2.25
N ILE A 146 -13.19 -12.35 -3.40
CA ILE A 146 -12.67 -11.92 -4.70
C ILE A 146 -13.43 -10.69 -5.14
N ASP A 147 -12.68 -9.64 -5.44
CA ASP A 147 -13.27 -8.44 -6.02
C ASP A 147 -13.52 -8.65 -7.52
N LEU A 148 -14.80 -8.58 -7.89
CA LEU A 148 -15.28 -8.62 -9.27
C LEU A 148 -15.97 -7.32 -9.67
N ALA A 149 -16.12 -6.36 -8.75
CA ALA A 149 -16.86 -5.13 -8.94
C ALA A 149 -16.12 -4.14 -9.83
N VAL A 150 -14.78 -4.06 -9.67
CA VAL A 150 -13.93 -3.17 -10.48
C VAL A 150 -13.14 -3.95 -11.54
N PRO A 151 -12.71 -3.32 -12.63
CA PRO A 151 -11.85 -3.98 -13.62
C PRO A 151 -10.53 -4.50 -13.04
N LEU A 152 -9.98 -3.81 -12.03
CA LEU A 152 -8.71 -4.14 -11.39
C LEU A 152 -8.69 -3.60 -9.96
N MET A 153 -8.74 -4.49 -8.97
CA MET A 153 -8.51 -4.15 -7.56
C MET A 153 -7.00 -4.14 -7.30
N HIS A 154 -6.39 -2.95 -7.40
CA HIS A 154 -4.93 -2.81 -7.42
C HIS A 154 -4.31 -2.42 -6.08
N ASP A 155 -5.04 -2.58 -4.98
CA ASP A 155 -4.56 -2.22 -3.64
C ASP A 155 -3.50 -3.18 -3.10
N LYS A 156 -2.63 -2.65 -2.27
CA LYS A 156 -1.67 -3.33 -1.42
C LYS A 156 -1.81 -2.69 -0.05
N LEU A 157 -2.81 -3.14 0.68
CA LEU A 157 -3.27 -2.51 1.92
C LEU A 157 -3.39 -3.56 3.02
N ILE A 158 -2.85 -3.23 4.19
CA ILE A 158 -3.13 -3.95 5.44
C ILE A 158 -3.56 -2.93 6.49
N VAL A 159 -4.66 -3.20 7.16
CA VAL A 159 -5.06 -2.50 8.38
C VAL A 159 -4.99 -3.51 9.53
N ALA A 160 -4.21 -3.19 10.55
CA ALA A 160 -4.00 -4.03 11.72
C ALA A 160 -4.57 -3.35 12.98
N ASP A 161 -5.29 -4.08 13.78
CA ASP A 161 -5.79 -3.72 15.13
C ASP A 161 -6.54 -2.37 15.20
N GLY A 162 -6.94 -1.81 14.04
CA GLY A 162 -7.62 -0.52 13.98
C GLY A 162 -6.76 0.71 14.24
N ASP A 163 -5.46 0.54 14.32
CA ASP A 163 -4.54 1.64 14.59
C ASP A 163 -3.34 1.71 13.65
N THR A 164 -3.02 0.63 12.95
CA THR A 164 -1.85 0.54 12.06
C THR A 164 -2.27 0.33 10.62
N THR A 165 -1.67 1.10 9.70
CA THR A 165 -1.95 1.02 8.27
C THR A 165 -0.66 0.80 7.49
N GLN A 166 -0.63 -0.23 6.63
CA GLN A 166 0.43 -0.44 5.64
C GLN A 166 -0.12 -0.22 4.24
N THR A 167 0.63 0.48 3.39
CA THR A 167 0.33 0.64 1.96
C THR A 167 1.61 0.82 1.16
N GLY A 168 1.51 0.88 -0.17
CA GLY A 168 2.64 1.11 -1.06
C GLY A 168 2.43 0.52 -2.45
N SER A 169 3.51 0.44 -3.22
CA SER A 169 3.47 -0.14 -4.57
C SER A 169 3.73 -1.66 -4.58
N MET A 170 4.35 -2.21 -3.53
CA MET A 170 4.82 -3.60 -3.49
C MET A 170 3.67 -4.60 -3.50
N ASN A 171 3.51 -5.34 -4.62
CA ASN A 171 2.68 -6.54 -4.62
C ASN A 171 3.23 -7.58 -3.65
N TYR A 172 2.36 -8.35 -3.02
CA TYR A 172 2.78 -9.41 -2.09
C TYR A 172 3.25 -10.66 -2.85
N THR A 173 4.30 -10.45 -3.65
CA THR A 173 4.94 -11.45 -4.52
C THR A 173 6.44 -11.52 -4.26
N GLN A 174 7.10 -12.59 -4.68
CA GLN A 174 8.56 -12.70 -4.63
C GLN A 174 9.24 -11.63 -5.52
N ALA A 175 8.61 -11.27 -6.65
CA ALA A 175 9.13 -10.22 -7.51
C ALA A 175 9.04 -8.85 -6.83
N GLY A 176 7.90 -8.53 -6.21
CA GLY A 176 7.72 -7.30 -5.44
C GLY A 176 8.70 -7.19 -4.28
N ALA A 177 8.92 -8.29 -3.55
CA ALA A 177 9.81 -8.32 -2.41
C ALA A 177 11.30 -8.18 -2.75
N HIS A 178 11.76 -8.79 -3.89
CA HIS A 178 13.20 -9.01 -4.09
C HIS A 178 13.74 -8.62 -5.47
N ARG A 179 12.92 -8.18 -6.41
CA ARG A 179 13.36 -7.90 -7.79
C ARG A 179 12.90 -6.58 -8.36
N ASN A 180 11.69 -6.17 -8.03
CA ASN A 180 11.13 -4.91 -8.51
C ASN A 180 11.61 -3.74 -7.66
N ALA A 181 11.65 -2.55 -8.25
CA ALA A 181 11.76 -1.31 -7.48
C ALA A 181 10.37 -0.94 -6.96
N GLU A 182 10.14 -1.20 -5.67
CA GLU A 182 8.88 -0.95 -4.99
C GLU A 182 9.08 -0.17 -3.70
N ASN A 183 7.97 0.27 -3.10
CA ASN A 183 7.98 0.91 -1.80
C ASN A 183 6.88 0.33 -0.89
N VAL A 184 7.12 0.44 0.40
CA VAL A 184 6.18 0.14 1.48
C VAL A 184 6.23 1.28 2.48
N LEU A 185 5.06 1.76 2.86
CA LEU A 185 4.85 2.74 3.92
C LEU A 185 4.00 2.10 5.02
N VAL A 186 4.40 2.28 6.25
CA VAL A 186 3.62 1.89 7.43
C VAL A 186 3.44 3.11 8.33
N VAL A 187 2.21 3.35 8.73
CA VAL A 187 1.86 4.31 9.76
C VAL A 187 1.35 3.53 10.97
N TRP A 188 2.15 3.52 12.03
CA TRP A 188 1.88 2.84 13.28
C TRP A 188 1.08 3.71 14.22
N HIS A 189 0.17 3.09 14.98
CA HIS A 189 -0.56 3.72 16.09
C HIS A 189 -1.24 5.04 15.72
N HIS A 190 -1.89 5.06 14.54
CA HIS A 190 -2.66 6.21 14.04
C HIS A 190 -4.11 5.80 13.75
N PRO A 191 -4.98 5.77 14.77
CA PRO A 191 -6.36 5.24 14.66
C PRO A 191 -7.22 5.96 13.63
N GLU A 192 -7.03 7.28 13.46
CA GLU A 192 -7.81 8.06 12.49
C GLU A 192 -7.52 7.62 11.05
N LEU A 193 -6.23 7.43 10.71
CA LEU A 193 -5.84 6.91 9.40
C LEU A 193 -6.31 5.47 9.21
N ALA A 194 -6.12 4.62 10.22
CA ALA A 194 -6.57 3.24 10.18
C ALA A 194 -8.09 3.13 10.00
N THR A 195 -8.86 4.02 10.62
CA THR A 195 -10.32 4.12 10.42
C THR A 195 -10.66 4.46 8.97
N ALA A 196 -9.99 5.45 8.37
CA ALA A 196 -10.20 5.81 6.97
C ALA A 196 -9.80 4.68 6.01
N ALA A 197 -8.66 4.04 6.25
CA ALA A 197 -8.17 2.89 5.48
C ALA A 197 -9.13 1.69 5.58
N ARG A 198 -9.61 1.41 6.80
CA ARG A 198 -10.60 0.35 7.03
C ARG A 198 -11.93 0.63 6.34
N ALA A 199 -12.38 1.87 6.31
CA ALA A 199 -13.60 2.24 5.58
C ALA A 199 -13.46 1.96 4.07
N ALA A 200 -12.28 2.22 3.48
CA ALA A 200 -11.99 1.85 2.10
C ALA A 200 -11.98 0.33 1.91
N TRP A 201 -11.28 -0.40 2.78
CA TRP A 201 -11.21 -1.86 2.76
C TRP A 201 -12.61 -2.50 2.94
N THR A 202 -13.44 -1.96 3.83
CA THR A 202 -14.80 -2.48 4.09
C THR A 202 -15.67 -2.40 2.84
N ARG A 203 -15.58 -1.32 2.06
CA ARG A 203 -16.29 -1.23 0.77
C ARG A 203 -15.85 -2.35 -0.18
N LEU A 204 -14.55 -2.58 -0.34
CA LEU A 204 -14.05 -3.70 -1.14
C LEU A 204 -14.57 -5.04 -0.63
N TRP A 205 -14.58 -5.23 0.67
CA TRP A 205 -15.10 -6.44 1.28
C TRP A 205 -16.58 -6.66 0.98
N GLU A 206 -17.42 -5.66 1.12
CA GLU A 206 -18.86 -5.73 0.89
C GLU A 206 -19.21 -5.96 -0.57
N GLU A 207 -18.49 -5.35 -1.50
CA GLU A 207 -18.67 -5.49 -2.95
C GLU A 207 -18.13 -6.81 -3.50
N SER A 208 -17.19 -7.44 -2.79
CA SER A 208 -16.53 -8.67 -3.21
C SER A 208 -17.38 -9.92 -2.97
N GLN A 209 -17.08 -11.01 -3.68
CA GLN A 209 -17.76 -12.29 -3.54
C GLN A 209 -16.97 -13.25 -2.64
N PRO A 210 -17.62 -13.94 -1.67
CA PRO A 210 -16.95 -14.99 -0.90
C PRO A 210 -16.39 -16.08 -1.82
N TRP A 211 -15.18 -16.51 -1.53
CA TRP A 211 -14.56 -17.62 -2.24
C TRP A 211 -14.46 -18.85 -1.35
N THR A 212 -14.85 -19.98 -1.89
CA THR A 212 -14.72 -21.31 -1.26
C THR A 212 -14.03 -22.26 -2.20
N PRO A 213 -13.14 -23.12 -1.72
CA PRO A 213 -12.57 -24.20 -2.53
C PRO A 213 -13.70 -25.07 -3.11
N GLY A 214 -13.62 -25.33 -4.44
CA GLY A 214 -14.50 -26.30 -5.09
C GLY A 214 -14.10 -27.73 -4.75
#